data_825511ff13d171a63c02e317c4f010bb
#
_entry.id   825511ff13d171a63c02e317c4f010bb
#
_cell.length_a   1.000
_cell.length_b   1.000
_cell.length_c   1.000
_cell.angle_alpha   90.00
_cell.angle_beta   90.00
_cell.angle_gamma   90.00
#
_symmetry.space_group_name_H-M   'P 1'
#
loop_
_entity.id
_entity.type
_entity.pdbx_description
1 polymer ?
#
loop_
_entity_poly.entity_id
_entity_poly.type
_entity_poly.pdbx_seq_one_letter_code
_entity_poly.pdbx_strand_id
1 'polypeptide(L)'
;MKAERAYPRFTITAKGTRWVEGGHPWIYAQEIVSAPEGVENGALVDAVSEKGKYLGSGFFSRESKIRIRLLSRNANDRFDADFWRRRIRYAWDYRKTVMGADVSCCRVIFGEADGFPGLTVDRFESLLVTQTLSVGMERIKEMLFPLLVEVLAEDGVVIDGVFERNDAAIRALEGMEQGKGWFPLEGRDVPASAVTEICENGVYYRVDVENGQKTGFFLDQKYNRLAVARLTRGRRVLDCFTHTGSFALNAARGGAEHVTAVDISQSAIDMARANAVRNGLEGRMDFLTADVFDLLTELEKKGGKPYDFIILDPPAFTKSRKTVKSAERGYKDINLRALRLLPRGGYFATASCSHFMPSELFEKMLRSAALDAGVELRQIEARQQSPDHPILWNVPETDYLKFYLFQVV
;
A
#
# COMPACT_ATOMS: atom_id res chain seq x y z
N MET A 1 42.89 9.44 5.95
CA MET A 1 42.20 10.73 6.12
C MET A 1 40.74 10.51 5.87
N LYS A 2 39.82 10.90 6.80
CA LYS A 2 38.40 10.92 6.50
C LYS A 2 38.19 11.95 5.39
N ALA A 3 37.63 11.51 4.25
CA ALA A 3 37.29 12.45 3.19
C ALA A 3 36.32 13.50 3.76
N GLU A 4 36.65 14.77 3.58
CA GLU A 4 35.81 15.87 4.01
C GLU A 4 34.49 15.80 3.24
N ARG A 5 33.37 15.70 3.94
CA ARG A 5 32.05 15.60 3.29
C ARG A 5 31.63 16.97 2.82
N ALA A 6 31.30 17.05 1.55
CA ALA A 6 30.96 18.34 0.89
C ALA A 6 29.45 18.71 1.07
N TYR A 7 28.66 17.93 1.81
CA TYR A 7 27.22 18.20 1.93
C TYR A 7 26.94 19.32 2.95
N PRO A 8 25.96 20.21 2.64
CA PRO A 8 25.51 21.24 3.57
C PRO A 8 25.06 20.61 4.90
N ARG A 9 25.48 21.21 6.03
CA ARG A 9 25.17 20.68 7.38
C ARG A 9 23.97 21.39 7.99
N PHE A 10 23.00 20.59 8.43
CA PHE A 10 21.81 21.04 9.13
C PHE A 10 21.92 20.63 10.59
N THR A 11 21.85 21.60 11.50
CA THR A 11 21.88 21.34 12.95
C THR A 11 20.48 21.02 13.44
N ILE A 12 20.37 19.92 14.19
CA ILE A 12 19.10 19.35 14.62
C ILE A 12 18.94 19.48 16.15
N THR A 13 17.74 19.81 16.62
CA THR A 13 17.42 19.93 18.04
C THR A 13 17.74 18.64 18.81
N ALA A 14 17.93 18.76 20.12
CA ALA A 14 18.11 17.60 20.99
C ALA A 14 16.93 16.58 20.92
N LYS A 15 15.70 17.06 20.68
CA LYS A 15 14.53 16.19 20.48
C LYS A 15 14.60 15.46 19.14
N GLY A 16 14.88 16.16 18.05
CA GLY A 16 15.07 15.57 16.72
C GLY A 16 16.25 14.59 16.69
N THR A 17 17.35 14.91 17.43
CA THR A 17 18.50 14.00 17.59
C THR A 17 18.07 12.66 18.20
N ARG A 18 17.34 12.66 19.34
CA ARG A 18 16.85 11.42 19.95
C ARG A 18 15.90 10.63 19.05
N TRP A 19 15.06 11.32 18.29
CA TRP A 19 14.17 10.70 17.31
C TRP A 19 14.93 9.95 16.22
N VAL A 20 15.95 10.60 15.64
CA VAL A 20 16.84 10.00 14.63
C VAL A 20 17.66 8.85 15.24
N GLU A 21 18.23 9.03 16.44
CA GLU A 21 18.98 7.96 17.12
C GLU A 21 18.09 6.75 17.47
N GLY A 22 16.80 6.96 17.69
CA GLY A 22 15.79 5.91 17.81
C GLY A 22 15.49 5.17 16.51
N GLY A 23 16.11 5.57 15.40
CA GLY A 23 16.04 4.87 14.11
C GLY A 23 15.11 5.49 13.08
N HIS A 24 14.30 6.50 13.44
CA HIS A 24 13.37 7.10 12.47
C HIS A 24 14.10 7.94 11.43
N PRO A 25 13.80 7.83 10.11
CA PRO A 25 14.54 8.51 9.06
C PRO A 25 14.06 9.94 8.77
N TRP A 26 12.99 10.42 9.41
CA TRP A 26 12.43 11.74 9.13
C TRP A 26 12.86 12.79 10.15
N ILE A 27 13.31 13.94 9.64
CA ILE A 27 13.57 15.14 10.44
C ILE A 27 12.57 16.21 10.01
N TYR A 28 11.74 16.64 10.94
CA TYR A 28 10.70 17.63 10.68
C TYR A 28 11.25 19.07 10.71
N ALA A 29 10.56 19.99 10.04
CA ALA A 29 10.96 21.39 9.92
C ALA A 29 11.22 22.05 11.28
N GLN A 30 10.41 21.77 12.29
CA GLN A 30 10.54 22.29 13.64
C GLN A 30 11.75 21.74 14.40
N GLU A 31 12.40 20.71 13.90
CA GLU A 31 13.60 20.12 14.50
C GLU A 31 14.90 20.70 13.92
N ILE A 32 14.83 21.64 12.96
CA ILE A 32 16.00 22.32 12.40
C ILE A 32 16.34 23.54 13.27
N VAL A 33 17.54 23.57 13.83
CA VAL A 33 18.08 24.70 14.61
C VAL A 33 18.76 25.70 13.69
N SER A 34 19.60 25.21 12.78
CA SER A 34 20.29 26.04 11.78
C SER A 34 20.53 25.25 10.49
N ALA A 35 20.54 25.97 9.40
CA ALA A 35 20.81 25.45 8.06
C ALA A 35 21.58 26.50 7.25
N PRO A 36 22.45 26.09 6.32
CA PRO A 36 23.03 27.00 5.36
C PRO A 36 21.98 27.65 4.46
N GLU A 37 22.23 28.90 4.05
CA GLU A 37 21.39 29.56 3.05
C GLU A 37 21.62 29.00 1.65
N GLY A 38 20.63 29.14 0.76
CA GLY A 38 20.74 28.79 -0.66
C GLY A 38 20.81 27.31 -0.98
N VAL A 39 20.55 26.40 -0.02
CA VAL A 39 20.52 24.97 -0.30
C VAL A 39 19.38 24.65 -1.26
N GLU A 40 19.71 23.97 -2.37
CA GLU A 40 18.73 23.57 -3.37
C GLU A 40 17.69 22.58 -2.82
N ASN A 41 16.46 22.72 -3.30
CA ASN A 41 15.39 21.75 -2.98
C ASN A 41 15.73 20.37 -3.56
N GLY A 42 15.66 19.32 -2.73
CA GLY A 42 16.06 17.96 -3.11
C GLY A 42 17.56 17.67 -3.01
N ALA A 43 18.39 18.62 -2.55
CA ALA A 43 19.82 18.39 -2.38
C ALA A 43 20.13 17.39 -1.26
N LEU A 44 21.28 16.72 -1.39
CA LEU A 44 21.85 15.90 -0.31
C LEU A 44 22.41 16.82 0.79
N VAL A 45 22.08 16.52 2.03
CA VAL A 45 22.53 17.28 3.22
C VAL A 45 22.94 16.31 4.33
N ASP A 46 23.82 16.80 5.22
CA ASP A 46 24.18 16.10 6.45
C ASP A 46 23.38 16.67 7.63
N ALA A 47 22.75 15.80 8.40
CA ALA A 47 22.15 16.14 9.67
C ALA A 47 23.18 15.95 10.81
N VAL A 48 23.34 16.97 11.66
CA VAL A 48 24.23 16.93 12.82
C VAL A 48 23.47 17.39 14.07
N SER A 49 23.85 16.87 15.24
CA SER A 49 23.32 17.36 16.50
C SER A 49 23.88 18.74 16.86
N GLU A 50 23.29 19.43 17.83
CA GLU A 50 23.82 20.68 18.40
C GLU A 50 25.27 20.57 18.90
N LYS A 51 25.71 19.35 19.25
CA LYS A 51 27.10 19.05 19.65
C LYS A 51 28.00 18.67 18.48
N GLY A 52 27.55 18.81 17.23
CA GLY A 52 28.30 18.47 16.04
C GLY A 52 28.41 16.98 15.71
N LYS A 53 27.69 16.09 16.42
CA LYS A 53 27.67 14.67 16.13
C LYS A 53 26.91 14.44 14.82
N TYR A 54 27.51 13.70 13.89
CA TYR A 54 26.86 13.26 12.65
C TYR A 54 25.70 12.29 12.96
N LEU A 55 24.53 12.54 12.37
CA LEU A 55 23.31 11.75 12.57
C LEU A 55 22.92 10.95 11.32
N GLY A 56 23.30 11.43 10.15
CA GLY A 56 22.99 10.80 8.88
C GLY A 56 22.99 11.81 7.74
N SER A 57 22.90 11.31 6.51
CA SER A 57 22.73 12.10 5.30
C SER A 57 21.45 11.75 4.60
N GLY A 58 20.82 12.71 3.95
CA GLY A 58 19.55 12.51 3.26
C GLY A 58 19.16 13.67 2.36
N PHE A 59 17.99 13.58 1.78
CA PHE A 59 17.43 14.61 0.92
C PHE A 59 16.70 15.67 1.72
N PHE A 60 17.02 16.91 1.38
CA PHE A 60 16.35 18.10 1.91
C PHE A 60 15.11 18.44 1.08
N SER A 61 14.00 18.78 1.73
CA SER A 61 12.81 19.36 1.10
C SER A 61 12.48 20.71 1.71
N ARG A 62 12.36 21.75 0.87
CA ARG A 62 12.06 23.10 1.31
C ARG A 62 10.60 23.28 1.69
N GLU A 63 9.70 22.60 1.00
CA GLU A 63 8.26 22.76 1.15
C GLU A 63 7.65 21.80 2.17
N SER A 64 8.18 20.57 2.24
CA SER A 64 7.66 19.51 3.09
C SER A 64 7.84 19.81 4.58
N LYS A 65 6.86 19.36 5.39
CA LYS A 65 7.02 19.30 6.85
C LYS A 65 8.11 18.31 7.25
N ILE A 66 8.33 17.25 6.47
CA ILE A 66 9.46 16.34 6.62
C ILE A 66 10.64 16.99 5.89
N ARG A 67 11.40 17.76 6.63
CA ARG A 67 12.45 18.63 6.07
C ARG A 67 13.65 17.87 5.53
N ILE A 68 14.04 16.77 6.19
CA ILE A 68 15.09 15.88 5.72
C ILE A 68 14.60 14.43 5.83
N ARG A 69 14.80 13.68 4.75
CA ARG A 69 14.58 12.24 4.70
C ARG A 69 15.94 11.55 4.63
N LEU A 70 16.34 10.94 5.74
CA LEU A 70 17.64 10.29 5.84
C LEU A 70 17.72 9.06 4.95
N LEU A 71 18.84 8.95 4.23
CA LEU A 71 19.19 7.82 3.39
C LEU A 71 20.14 6.86 4.08
N SER A 72 21.13 7.40 4.80
CA SER A 72 22.14 6.61 5.48
C SER A 72 22.65 7.30 6.74
N ARG A 73 23.01 6.48 7.74
CA ARG A 73 23.72 6.91 8.94
C ARG A 73 25.22 6.59 8.88
N ASN A 74 25.67 5.95 7.80
CA ASN A 74 27.08 5.69 7.56
C ASN A 74 27.73 6.90 6.89
N ALA A 75 28.63 7.56 7.60
CA ALA A 75 29.35 8.72 7.09
C ALA A 75 30.26 8.43 5.89
N ASN A 76 30.52 7.17 5.57
CA ASN A 76 31.36 6.77 4.44
C ASN A 76 30.54 6.52 3.16
N ASP A 77 29.21 6.47 3.24
CA ASP A 77 28.38 6.26 2.07
C ASP A 77 28.48 7.44 1.11
N ARG A 78 28.59 7.10 -0.18
CA ARG A 78 28.46 8.01 -1.31
C ARG A 78 27.20 7.63 -2.05
N PHE A 79 26.40 8.62 -2.42
CA PHE A 79 25.09 8.40 -3.03
C PHE A 79 25.19 8.40 -4.57
N ASP A 80 26.15 7.62 -5.07
CA ASP A 80 26.42 7.36 -6.47
C ASP A 80 25.61 6.17 -7.01
N ALA A 81 25.82 5.83 -8.28
CA ALA A 81 25.12 4.71 -8.92
C ALA A 81 25.34 3.37 -8.20
N ASP A 82 26.55 3.11 -7.67
CA ASP A 82 26.88 1.88 -6.96
C ASP A 82 26.13 1.76 -5.64
N PHE A 83 25.93 2.88 -4.93
CA PHE A 83 25.11 2.92 -3.72
C PHE A 83 23.65 2.55 -4.03
N TRP A 84 23.07 3.13 -5.08
CA TRP A 84 21.69 2.88 -5.46
C TRP A 84 21.51 1.48 -6.04
N ARG A 85 22.43 0.98 -6.88
CA ARG A 85 22.44 -0.39 -7.39
C ARG A 85 22.40 -1.40 -6.23
N ARG A 86 23.26 -1.23 -5.23
CA ARG A 86 23.28 -2.08 -4.03
C ARG A 86 21.96 -2.04 -3.27
N ARG A 87 21.34 -0.86 -3.11
CA ARG A 87 20.04 -0.75 -2.44
C ARG A 87 18.91 -1.40 -3.21
N ILE A 88 18.87 -1.19 -4.52
CA ILE A 88 17.90 -1.88 -5.39
C ILE A 88 18.08 -3.40 -5.27
N ARG A 89 19.34 -3.87 -5.28
CA ARG A 89 19.64 -5.30 -5.11
C ARG A 89 19.07 -5.84 -3.79
N TYR A 90 19.26 -5.14 -2.67
CA TYR A 90 18.71 -5.56 -1.37
C TYR A 90 17.18 -5.61 -1.38
N ALA A 91 16.52 -4.62 -1.94
CA ALA A 91 15.07 -4.61 -2.05
C ALA A 91 14.56 -5.76 -2.93
N TRP A 92 15.22 -6.01 -4.07
CA TRP A 92 14.87 -7.08 -4.98
C TRP A 92 15.12 -8.47 -4.40
N ASP A 93 16.27 -8.71 -3.78
CA ASP A 93 16.61 -9.98 -3.13
C ASP A 93 15.63 -10.31 -2.00
N TYR A 94 15.20 -9.30 -1.25
CA TYR A 94 14.14 -9.45 -0.26
C TYR A 94 12.84 -9.95 -0.92
N ARG A 95 12.40 -9.33 -2.03
CA ARG A 95 11.17 -9.75 -2.75
C ARG A 95 11.28 -11.17 -3.29
N LYS A 96 12.41 -11.54 -3.89
CA LYS A 96 12.65 -12.92 -4.33
C LYS A 96 12.48 -13.91 -3.18
N THR A 97 12.95 -13.56 -1.99
CA THR A 97 12.88 -14.40 -0.80
C THR A 97 11.45 -14.52 -0.26
N VAL A 98 10.74 -13.39 -0.08
CA VAL A 98 9.45 -13.40 0.63
C VAL A 98 8.26 -13.67 -0.29
N MET A 99 8.38 -13.41 -1.60
CA MET A 99 7.32 -13.61 -2.58
C MET A 99 7.48 -14.91 -3.37
N GLY A 100 8.71 -15.45 -3.49
CA GLY A 100 8.94 -16.69 -4.23
C GLY A 100 8.41 -16.65 -5.66
N ALA A 101 7.50 -17.56 -6.00
CA ALA A 101 6.88 -17.62 -7.33
C ALA A 101 5.99 -16.40 -7.65
N ASP A 102 5.58 -15.64 -6.65
CA ASP A 102 4.68 -14.49 -6.80
C ASP A 102 5.42 -13.17 -7.14
N VAL A 103 6.73 -13.24 -7.37
CA VAL A 103 7.60 -12.06 -7.56
C VAL A 103 7.34 -11.32 -8.88
N SER A 104 6.62 -11.92 -9.83
CA SER A 104 6.22 -11.25 -11.08
C SER A 104 5.13 -10.17 -10.88
N CYS A 105 4.42 -10.24 -9.75
CA CYS A 105 3.38 -9.29 -9.40
C CYS A 105 3.52 -8.91 -7.91
N CYS A 106 4.37 -7.89 -7.64
CA CYS A 106 4.70 -7.47 -6.28
C CYS A 106 5.17 -6.01 -6.23
N ARG A 107 5.15 -5.42 -5.04
CA ARG A 107 5.83 -4.16 -4.75
C ARG A 107 7.32 -4.38 -4.63
N VAL A 108 8.09 -3.85 -5.57
CA VAL A 108 9.56 -3.99 -5.62
C VAL A 108 10.25 -3.05 -4.64
N ILE A 109 9.74 -1.81 -4.51
CA ILE A 109 10.25 -0.79 -3.58
C ILE A 109 9.09 -0.21 -2.78
N PHE A 110 9.23 -0.20 -1.45
CA PHE A 110 8.27 0.36 -0.51
C PHE A 110 8.89 1.48 0.35
N GLY A 111 9.16 2.60 -0.26
CA GLY A 111 9.56 3.85 0.39
C GLY A 111 10.65 3.70 1.44
N GLU A 112 10.38 4.23 2.61
CA GLU A 112 11.29 4.24 3.76
C GLU A 112 11.72 2.84 4.20
N ALA A 113 10.85 1.84 4.04
CA ALA A 113 11.15 0.46 4.47
C ALA A 113 12.28 -0.18 3.66
N ASP A 114 12.49 0.27 2.41
CA ASP A 114 13.59 -0.17 1.55
C ASP A 114 14.70 0.90 1.44
N GLY A 115 14.57 2.02 2.14
CA GLY A 115 15.53 3.11 2.11
C GLY A 115 15.48 3.99 0.86
N PHE A 116 14.30 4.05 0.22
CA PHE A 116 13.98 4.94 -0.90
C PHE A 116 12.84 5.90 -0.49
N PRO A 117 13.09 6.86 0.38
CA PRO A 117 12.04 7.62 1.03
C PRO A 117 11.14 8.35 0.03
N GLY A 118 9.85 8.00 0.06
CA GLY A 118 8.85 8.57 -0.83
C GLY A 118 8.84 7.98 -2.24
N LEU A 119 9.53 6.88 -2.51
CA LEU A 119 9.42 6.15 -3.78
C LEU A 119 8.68 4.82 -3.58
N THR A 120 7.69 4.58 -4.41
CA THR A 120 7.02 3.29 -4.53
C THR A 120 7.23 2.75 -5.94
N VAL A 121 7.55 1.47 -6.05
CA VAL A 121 7.64 0.77 -7.35
C VAL A 121 6.87 -0.54 -7.26
N ASP A 122 5.85 -0.69 -8.08
CA ASP A 122 5.09 -1.92 -8.25
C ASP A 122 5.45 -2.58 -9.58
N ARG A 123 5.59 -3.90 -9.56
CA ARG A 123 5.79 -4.71 -10.75
C ARG A 123 4.51 -5.44 -11.09
N PHE A 124 4.07 -5.31 -12.33
CA PHE A 124 2.99 -6.06 -12.96
C PHE A 124 3.54 -6.74 -14.21
N GLU A 125 4.04 -7.98 -14.04
CA GLU A 125 4.73 -8.77 -15.05
C GLU A 125 5.94 -8.04 -15.66
N SER A 126 5.84 -7.54 -16.89
CA SER A 126 6.89 -6.78 -17.58
C SER A 126 6.79 -5.25 -17.40
N LEU A 127 5.81 -4.76 -16.67
CA LEU A 127 5.64 -3.34 -16.40
C LEU A 127 6.06 -2.98 -14.97
N LEU A 128 6.80 -1.89 -14.83
CA LEU A 128 7.01 -1.22 -13.56
C LEU A 128 6.14 0.02 -13.47
N VAL A 129 5.51 0.22 -12.33
CA VAL A 129 4.71 1.43 -12.05
C VAL A 129 5.29 2.14 -10.85
N THR A 130 5.65 3.41 -11.03
CA THR A 130 6.34 4.19 -10.01
C THR A 130 5.47 5.32 -9.49
N GLN A 131 5.62 5.63 -8.19
CA GLN A 131 5.14 6.88 -7.58
C GLN A 131 6.31 7.55 -6.88
N THR A 132 6.69 8.73 -7.35
CA THR A 132 7.76 9.53 -6.75
C THR A 132 7.14 10.65 -5.92
N LEU A 133 7.15 10.51 -4.60
CA LEU A 133 6.43 11.37 -3.65
C LEU A 133 7.36 12.27 -2.83
N SER A 134 8.67 12.29 -3.13
CA SER A 134 9.64 13.19 -2.51
C SER A 134 10.55 13.84 -3.55
N VAL A 135 10.88 15.11 -3.34
CA VAL A 135 11.68 15.89 -4.27
C VAL A 135 13.08 15.32 -4.49
N GLY A 136 13.66 14.68 -3.46
CA GLY A 136 14.98 14.06 -3.58
C GLY A 136 14.97 12.85 -4.52
N MET A 137 13.93 12.00 -4.45
CA MET A 137 13.77 10.88 -5.38
C MET A 137 13.46 11.37 -6.79
N GLU A 138 12.65 12.42 -6.93
CA GLU A 138 12.38 13.05 -8.24
C GLU A 138 13.67 13.49 -8.95
N ARG A 139 14.63 14.06 -8.21
CA ARG A 139 15.90 14.53 -8.78
C ARG A 139 16.81 13.42 -9.29
N ILE A 140 16.69 12.21 -8.75
CA ILE A 140 17.58 11.09 -9.11
C ILE A 140 16.92 10.05 -9.97
N LYS A 141 15.63 10.17 -10.31
CA LYS A 141 14.88 9.17 -11.04
C LYS A 141 15.49 8.83 -12.41
N GLU A 142 16.07 9.80 -13.09
CA GLU A 142 16.75 9.61 -14.39
C GLU A 142 17.92 8.63 -14.31
N MET A 143 18.60 8.56 -13.18
CA MET A 143 19.63 7.56 -12.89
C MET A 143 19.03 6.29 -12.31
N LEU A 144 18.03 6.42 -11.43
CA LEU A 144 17.54 5.34 -10.60
C LEU A 144 16.71 4.32 -11.37
N PHE A 145 15.82 4.77 -12.29
CA PHE A 145 14.93 3.86 -13.01
C PHE A 145 15.66 2.98 -14.02
N PRO A 146 16.65 3.48 -14.81
CA PRO A 146 17.50 2.59 -15.61
C PRO A 146 18.26 1.57 -14.75
N LEU A 147 18.86 1.99 -13.62
CA LEU A 147 19.53 1.07 -12.70
C LEU A 147 18.60 -0.01 -12.16
N LEU A 148 17.35 0.34 -11.85
CA LEU A 148 16.34 -0.63 -11.40
C LEU A 148 16.07 -1.68 -12.48
N VAL A 149 15.86 -1.25 -13.72
CA VAL A 149 15.65 -2.17 -14.86
C VAL A 149 16.86 -3.09 -15.08
N GLU A 150 18.08 -2.54 -15.00
CA GLU A 150 19.32 -3.31 -15.10
C GLU A 150 19.42 -4.37 -14.01
N VAL A 151 19.20 -3.99 -12.74
CA VAL A 151 19.29 -4.92 -11.61
C VAL A 151 18.29 -6.07 -11.74
N LEU A 152 17.07 -5.81 -12.19
CA LEU A 152 16.09 -6.86 -12.43
C LEU A 152 16.50 -7.75 -13.61
N ALA A 153 17.08 -7.17 -14.65
CA ALA A 153 17.56 -7.91 -15.83
C ALA A 153 18.71 -8.87 -15.50
N GLU A 154 19.54 -8.58 -14.49
CA GLU A 154 20.58 -9.51 -14.02
C GLU A 154 20.02 -10.86 -13.54
N ASP A 155 18.76 -10.88 -13.10
CA ASP A 155 18.03 -12.09 -12.70
C ASP A 155 17.06 -12.61 -13.80
N GLY A 156 17.25 -12.17 -15.05
CA GLY A 156 16.46 -12.60 -16.20
C GLY A 156 15.07 -11.98 -16.30
N VAL A 157 14.78 -10.93 -15.51
CA VAL A 157 13.49 -10.23 -15.59
C VAL A 157 13.51 -9.24 -16.74
N VAL A 158 12.57 -9.39 -17.66
CA VAL A 158 12.37 -8.44 -18.78
C VAL A 158 11.36 -7.41 -18.36
N ILE A 159 11.74 -6.13 -18.42
CA ILE A 159 10.85 -4.99 -18.20
C ILE A 159 10.66 -4.25 -19.51
N ASP A 160 9.41 -4.18 -19.99
CA ASP A 160 9.06 -3.52 -21.24
C ASP A 160 8.95 -2.00 -21.06
N GLY A 161 8.51 -1.53 -19.89
CA GLY A 161 8.38 -0.11 -19.62
C GLY A 161 8.22 0.24 -18.15
N VAL A 162 8.47 1.52 -17.86
CA VAL A 162 8.26 2.16 -16.55
C VAL A 162 7.19 3.22 -16.71
N PHE A 163 6.08 3.09 -15.99
CA PHE A 163 4.97 4.05 -15.99
C PHE A 163 4.95 4.85 -14.70
N GLU A 164 5.01 6.17 -14.79
CA GLU A 164 4.92 7.07 -13.64
C GLU A 164 3.46 7.39 -13.30
N ARG A 165 3.05 7.13 -12.05
CA ARG A 165 1.74 7.51 -11.48
C ARG A 165 1.94 8.64 -10.46
N ASN A 166 2.49 9.73 -10.94
CA ASN A 166 2.78 10.94 -10.18
C ASN A 166 1.56 11.89 -10.08
N ASP A 167 0.37 11.41 -10.42
CA ASP A 167 -0.94 12.08 -10.28
C ASP A 167 -1.47 12.11 -8.83
N ALA A 168 -0.58 11.95 -7.86
CA ALA A 168 -0.89 11.95 -6.42
C ALA A 168 -0.86 13.36 -5.82
N ALA A 169 -1.97 13.78 -5.20
CA ALA A 169 -2.10 15.12 -4.60
C ALA A 169 -1.05 15.45 -3.51
N ILE A 170 -0.48 14.42 -2.86
CA ILE A 170 0.57 14.60 -1.85
C ILE A 170 1.85 15.22 -2.41
N ARG A 171 2.10 15.13 -3.73
CA ARG A 171 3.26 15.77 -4.39
C ARG A 171 3.29 17.29 -4.22
N ALA A 172 2.11 17.92 -4.13
CA ALA A 172 2.01 19.36 -3.87
C ALA A 172 2.62 19.78 -2.52
N LEU A 173 2.66 18.87 -1.53
CA LEU A 173 3.31 19.13 -0.22
C LEU A 173 4.83 19.18 -0.31
N GLU A 174 5.40 18.66 -1.38
CA GLU A 174 6.83 18.68 -1.70
C GLU A 174 7.17 19.78 -2.75
N GLY A 175 6.17 20.56 -3.20
CA GLY A 175 6.33 21.55 -4.25
C GLY A 175 6.52 20.96 -5.65
N MET A 176 6.04 19.73 -5.88
CA MET A 176 6.16 19.03 -7.14
C MET A 176 4.83 19.03 -7.92
N GLU A 177 4.92 19.12 -9.24
CA GLU A 177 3.77 19.00 -10.14
C GLU A 177 3.25 17.55 -10.17
N GLN A 178 1.96 17.42 -10.46
CA GLN A 178 1.33 16.13 -10.72
C GLN A 178 1.41 15.79 -12.20
N GLY A 179 1.52 14.50 -12.51
CA GLY A 179 1.51 13.99 -13.88
C GLY A 179 1.51 12.48 -13.92
N LYS A 180 1.22 11.92 -15.08
CA LYS A 180 1.36 10.48 -15.33
C LYS A 180 1.82 10.25 -16.77
N GLY A 181 2.52 9.16 -17.01
CA GLY A 181 2.99 8.79 -18.33
C GLY A 181 4.15 7.81 -18.28
N TRP A 182 4.59 7.41 -19.47
CA TRP A 182 5.74 6.55 -19.60
C TRP A 182 7.04 7.31 -19.31
N PHE A 183 7.89 6.72 -18.48
CA PHE A 183 9.26 7.19 -18.31
C PHE A 183 10.10 6.72 -19.51
N PRO A 184 10.83 7.62 -20.18
CA PRO A 184 11.65 7.26 -21.33
C PRO A 184 12.86 6.43 -20.90
N LEU A 185 12.97 5.20 -21.36
CA LEU A 185 14.17 4.37 -21.20
C LEU A 185 15.02 4.47 -22.47
N GLU A 186 16.29 4.79 -22.30
CA GLU A 186 17.21 4.94 -23.45
C GLU A 186 17.28 3.64 -24.26
N GLY A 187 17.15 3.77 -25.60
CA GLY A 187 17.20 2.65 -26.54
C GLY A 187 15.99 1.71 -26.49
N ARG A 188 14.89 2.11 -25.85
CA ARG A 188 13.64 1.33 -25.82
C ARG A 188 12.46 2.13 -26.31
N ASP A 189 11.59 1.46 -27.08
CA ASP A 189 10.31 2.03 -27.48
C ASP A 189 9.34 2.07 -26.27
N VAL A 190 8.47 3.06 -26.27
CA VAL A 190 7.38 3.15 -25.29
C VAL A 190 6.39 2.01 -25.55
N PRO A 191 5.97 1.24 -24.52
CA PRO A 191 4.96 0.21 -24.69
C PRO A 191 3.67 0.72 -25.33
N ALA A 192 3.12 -0.03 -26.27
CA ALA A 192 1.90 0.33 -26.99
C ALA A 192 0.64 0.34 -26.10
N SER A 193 0.70 -0.27 -24.92
CA SER A 193 -0.42 -0.40 -23.99
C SER A 193 0.02 -0.23 -22.54
N ALA A 194 -0.74 0.55 -21.79
CA ALA A 194 -0.65 0.67 -20.34
C ALA A 194 -1.50 -0.42 -19.60
N VAL A 195 -1.95 -1.43 -20.32
CA VAL A 195 -2.76 -2.53 -19.78
C VAL A 195 -1.97 -3.82 -19.87
N THR A 196 -1.90 -4.53 -18.74
CA THR A 196 -1.30 -5.86 -18.65
C THR A 196 -2.25 -6.84 -17.98
N GLU A 197 -1.94 -8.13 -18.08
CA GLU A 197 -2.61 -9.19 -17.36
C GLU A 197 -1.68 -9.72 -16.26
N ILE A 198 -2.21 -9.92 -15.07
CA ILE A 198 -1.51 -10.52 -13.95
C ILE A 198 -2.23 -11.77 -13.48
N CYS A 199 -1.48 -12.70 -12.86
CA CYS A 199 -2.04 -13.84 -12.16
C CYS A 199 -1.71 -13.74 -10.66
N GLU A 200 -2.74 -13.67 -9.82
CA GLU A 200 -2.60 -13.66 -8.37
C GLU A 200 -3.47 -14.76 -7.76
N ASN A 201 -2.86 -15.64 -6.95
CA ASN A 201 -3.57 -16.78 -6.32
C ASN A 201 -4.30 -17.70 -7.33
N GLY A 202 -3.82 -17.74 -8.58
CA GLY A 202 -4.44 -18.46 -9.68
C GLY A 202 -5.67 -17.76 -10.29
N VAL A 203 -5.91 -16.51 -9.96
CA VAL A 203 -6.92 -15.63 -10.56
C VAL A 203 -6.24 -14.64 -11.50
N TYR A 204 -6.75 -14.53 -12.72
CA TYR A 204 -6.26 -13.59 -13.72
C TYR A 204 -7.00 -12.27 -13.64
N TYR A 205 -6.25 -11.17 -13.67
CA TYR A 205 -6.80 -9.81 -13.64
C TYR A 205 -6.22 -8.99 -14.77
N ARG A 206 -7.06 -8.18 -15.38
CA ARG A 206 -6.62 -7.08 -16.22
C ARG A 206 -6.26 -5.88 -15.33
N VAL A 207 -5.05 -5.39 -15.46
CA VAL A 207 -4.54 -4.21 -14.74
C VAL A 207 -4.28 -3.09 -15.74
N ASP A 208 -4.95 -1.96 -15.54
CA ASP A 208 -4.73 -0.72 -16.28
C ASP A 208 -3.87 0.20 -15.41
N VAL A 209 -2.57 0.31 -15.73
CA VAL A 209 -1.64 1.10 -14.92
C VAL A 209 -1.82 2.60 -15.11
N GLU A 210 -2.48 3.02 -16.19
CA GLU A 210 -2.77 4.42 -16.47
C GLU A 210 -4.03 4.93 -15.74
N ASN A 211 -5.13 4.15 -15.78
CA ASN A 211 -6.44 4.59 -15.31
C ASN A 211 -6.91 3.86 -14.03
N GLY A 212 -6.23 2.78 -13.63
CA GLY A 212 -6.51 2.05 -12.41
C GLY A 212 -6.23 2.89 -11.16
N GLN A 213 -6.84 2.50 -10.03
CA GLN A 213 -6.60 3.16 -8.75
C GLN A 213 -5.15 2.96 -8.28
N LYS A 214 -4.56 3.96 -7.62
CA LYS A 214 -3.16 3.98 -7.18
C LYS A 214 -2.22 3.66 -8.36
N THR A 215 -1.50 2.55 -8.28
CA THR A 215 -0.59 2.05 -9.31
C THR A 215 -1.26 1.09 -10.30
N GLY A 216 -2.55 0.76 -10.11
CA GLY A 216 -3.33 -0.12 -10.98
C GLY A 216 -4.01 -1.29 -10.27
N PHE A 217 -3.39 -1.82 -9.20
CA PHE A 217 -3.92 -2.93 -8.42
C PHE A 217 -3.45 -2.87 -6.95
N PHE A 218 -4.22 -3.47 -6.02
CA PHE A 218 -3.90 -3.49 -4.60
C PHE A 218 -3.14 -4.76 -4.23
N LEU A 219 -1.81 -4.71 -4.31
CA LEU A 219 -0.92 -5.84 -4.05
C LEU A 219 -0.86 -6.22 -2.57
N ASP A 220 -1.09 -5.26 -1.69
CA ASP A 220 -0.98 -5.40 -0.24
C ASP A 220 -1.94 -6.41 0.38
N GLN A 221 -3.08 -6.69 -0.27
CA GLN A 221 -4.11 -7.63 0.18
C GLN A 221 -3.96 -9.05 -0.39
N LYS A 222 -2.94 -9.35 -1.19
CA LYS A 222 -2.75 -10.61 -1.90
C LYS A 222 -3.00 -11.85 -1.04
N TYR A 223 -2.30 -11.98 0.06
CA TYR A 223 -2.41 -13.15 0.94
C TYR A 223 -3.62 -13.10 1.87
N ASN A 224 -4.23 -11.93 2.07
CA ASN A 224 -5.51 -11.81 2.75
C ASN A 224 -6.65 -12.36 1.88
N ARG A 225 -6.60 -12.09 0.57
CA ARG A 225 -7.52 -12.70 -0.41
C ARG A 225 -7.39 -14.23 -0.42
N LEU A 226 -6.15 -14.74 -0.39
CA LEU A 226 -5.91 -16.18 -0.33
C LEU A 226 -6.43 -16.82 0.98
N ALA A 227 -6.28 -16.11 2.12
CA ALA A 227 -6.80 -16.58 3.40
C ALA A 227 -8.33 -16.65 3.40
N VAL A 228 -9.01 -15.68 2.79
CA VAL A 228 -10.48 -15.72 2.56
C VAL A 228 -10.86 -16.91 1.70
N ALA A 229 -10.20 -17.10 0.56
CA ALA A 229 -10.52 -18.18 -0.39
C ALA A 229 -10.54 -19.58 0.27
N ARG A 230 -9.66 -19.82 1.25
CA ARG A 230 -9.59 -21.10 1.98
C ARG A 230 -10.85 -21.42 2.80
N LEU A 231 -11.64 -20.40 3.15
CA LEU A 231 -12.80 -20.52 4.02
C LEU A 231 -14.15 -20.44 3.28
N THR A 232 -14.16 -20.24 1.95
CA THR A 232 -15.38 -19.90 1.21
C THR A 232 -16.11 -21.10 0.58
N ARG A 233 -15.52 -22.31 0.58
CA ARG A 233 -16.11 -23.48 -0.08
C ARG A 233 -17.55 -23.74 0.40
N GLY A 234 -18.49 -23.82 -0.56
CA GLY A 234 -19.91 -24.09 -0.33
C GLY A 234 -20.67 -22.98 0.41
N ARG A 235 -20.14 -21.75 0.41
CA ARG A 235 -20.71 -20.60 1.12
C ARG A 235 -21.26 -19.56 0.16
N ARG A 236 -22.31 -18.86 0.61
CA ARG A 236 -22.83 -17.66 -0.04
C ARG A 236 -22.08 -16.46 0.53
N VAL A 237 -21.31 -15.77 -0.33
CA VAL A 237 -20.37 -14.71 0.06
C VAL A 237 -20.90 -13.35 -0.39
N LEU A 238 -20.82 -12.36 0.49
CA LEU A 238 -20.98 -10.93 0.16
C LEU A 238 -19.63 -10.24 0.27
N ASP A 239 -19.15 -9.71 -0.83
CA ASP A 239 -17.91 -8.89 -0.89
C ASP A 239 -18.27 -7.43 -1.07
N CYS A 240 -18.10 -6.66 0.01
CA CYS A 240 -18.38 -5.24 0.07
C CYS A 240 -17.12 -4.43 -0.21
N PHE A 241 -17.25 -3.38 -1.04
CA PHE A 241 -16.12 -2.58 -1.56
C PHE A 241 -15.21 -3.42 -2.46
N THR A 242 -15.83 -4.22 -3.33
CA THR A 242 -15.16 -5.26 -4.12
C THR A 242 -14.12 -4.71 -5.11
N HIS A 243 -14.19 -3.41 -5.46
CA HIS A 243 -13.36 -2.77 -6.47
C HIS A 243 -13.37 -3.57 -7.77
N THR A 244 -12.25 -4.07 -8.26
CA THR A 244 -12.16 -4.90 -9.48
C THR A 244 -12.50 -6.39 -9.24
N GLY A 245 -13.18 -6.70 -8.14
CA GLY A 245 -13.61 -8.04 -7.79
C GLY A 245 -12.57 -8.92 -7.11
N SER A 246 -11.49 -8.34 -6.56
CA SER A 246 -10.34 -9.14 -6.16
C SER A 246 -10.60 -10.10 -4.99
N PHE A 247 -11.34 -9.72 -3.96
CA PHE A 247 -11.78 -10.64 -2.92
C PHE A 247 -12.88 -11.61 -3.43
N ALA A 248 -13.87 -11.08 -4.15
CA ALA A 248 -14.97 -11.87 -4.70
C ALA A 248 -14.49 -13.00 -5.61
N LEU A 249 -13.54 -12.72 -6.52
CA LEU A 249 -12.97 -13.72 -7.43
C LEU A 249 -12.15 -14.78 -6.68
N ASN A 250 -11.37 -14.39 -5.69
CA ASN A 250 -10.66 -15.33 -4.82
C ASN A 250 -11.65 -16.22 -4.05
N ALA A 251 -12.77 -15.65 -3.56
CA ALA A 251 -13.83 -16.43 -2.88
C ALA A 251 -14.49 -17.42 -3.84
N ALA A 252 -14.86 -16.99 -5.05
CA ALA A 252 -15.43 -17.85 -6.08
C ALA A 252 -14.48 -18.98 -6.49
N ARG A 253 -13.20 -18.69 -6.68
CA ARG A 253 -12.16 -19.68 -6.97
C ARG A 253 -11.92 -20.64 -5.81
N GLY A 254 -12.07 -20.16 -4.57
CA GLY A 254 -12.03 -20.98 -3.34
C GLY A 254 -13.17 -21.97 -3.20
N GLY A 255 -14.14 -21.93 -4.12
CA GLY A 255 -15.27 -22.86 -4.18
C GLY A 255 -16.52 -22.32 -3.48
N ALA A 256 -16.68 -21.01 -3.35
CA ALA A 256 -17.96 -20.44 -2.92
C ALA A 256 -19.12 -20.95 -3.78
N GLU A 257 -20.27 -21.21 -3.15
CA GLU A 257 -21.48 -21.55 -3.84
C GLU A 257 -21.96 -20.40 -4.71
N HIS A 258 -21.99 -19.22 -4.13
CA HIS A 258 -22.35 -17.97 -4.81
C HIS A 258 -21.66 -16.79 -4.17
N VAL A 259 -21.29 -15.77 -4.99
CA VAL A 259 -20.64 -14.53 -4.52
C VAL A 259 -21.37 -13.32 -5.05
N THR A 260 -21.78 -12.41 -4.16
CA THR A 260 -22.28 -11.08 -4.54
C THR A 260 -21.17 -10.06 -4.33
N ALA A 261 -20.70 -9.47 -5.43
CA ALA A 261 -19.67 -8.44 -5.45
C ALA A 261 -20.30 -7.05 -5.54
N VAL A 262 -19.98 -6.16 -4.60
CA VAL A 262 -20.62 -4.84 -4.45
C VAL A 262 -19.60 -3.72 -4.43
N ASP A 263 -19.80 -2.71 -5.24
CA ASP A 263 -19.04 -1.44 -5.20
C ASP A 263 -19.95 -0.29 -5.62
N ILE A 264 -19.63 0.91 -5.18
CA ILE A 264 -20.35 2.12 -5.59
C ILE A 264 -20.00 2.55 -7.01
N SER A 265 -18.84 2.15 -7.51
CA SER A 265 -18.32 2.50 -8.84
C SER A 265 -18.78 1.52 -9.90
N GLN A 266 -19.60 2.00 -10.85
CA GLN A 266 -20.03 1.19 -12.00
C GLN A 266 -18.84 0.67 -12.81
N SER A 267 -17.80 1.49 -13.02
CA SER A 267 -16.60 1.07 -13.77
C SER A 267 -15.80 -0.02 -13.05
N ALA A 268 -15.77 -0.01 -11.72
CA ALA A 268 -15.16 -1.08 -10.92
C ALA A 268 -15.96 -2.39 -11.05
N ILE A 269 -17.27 -2.31 -10.99
CA ILE A 269 -18.18 -3.45 -11.17
C ILE A 269 -18.06 -4.03 -12.60
N ASP A 270 -17.97 -3.21 -13.62
CA ASP A 270 -17.77 -3.66 -15.00
C ASP A 270 -16.42 -4.40 -15.15
N MET A 271 -15.37 -3.89 -14.51
CA MET A 271 -14.06 -4.55 -14.47
C MET A 271 -14.11 -5.87 -13.69
N ALA A 272 -14.81 -5.92 -12.55
CA ALA A 272 -14.99 -7.14 -11.76
C ALA A 272 -15.72 -8.23 -12.58
N ARG A 273 -16.77 -7.85 -13.32
CA ARG A 273 -17.49 -8.74 -14.24
C ARG A 273 -16.58 -9.25 -15.36
N ALA A 274 -15.80 -8.36 -15.98
CA ALA A 274 -14.85 -8.74 -17.04
C ALA A 274 -13.77 -9.72 -16.51
N ASN A 275 -13.28 -9.49 -15.30
CA ASN A 275 -12.36 -10.41 -14.63
C ASN A 275 -13.02 -11.76 -14.30
N ALA A 276 -14.31 -11.79 -13.91
CA ALA A 276 -15.02 -13.04 -13.68
C ALA A 276 -15.14 -13.88 -14.95
N VAL A 277 -15.52 -13.27 -16.08
CA VAL A 277 -15.58 -13.92 -17.40
C VAL A 277 -14.20 -14.48 -17.78
N ARG A 278 -13.13 -13.69 -17.58
CA ARG A 278 -11.74 -14.12 -17.86
C ARG A 278 -11.35 -15.40 -17.09
N ASN A 279 -11.90 -15.58 -15.91
CA ASN A 279 -11.62 -16.74 -15.05
C ASN A 279 -12.66 -17.85 -15.13
N GLY A 280 -13.73 -17.71 -15.95
CA GLY A 280 -14.84 -18.66 -16.03
C GLY A 280 -15.63 -18.79 -14.72
N LEU A 281 -15.76 -17.69 -13.97
CA LEU A 281 -16.40 -17.63 -12.65
C LEU A 281 -17.74 -16.89 -12.67
N GLU A 282 -18.12 -16.26 -13.80
CA GLU A 282 -19.31 -15.42 -13.94
C GLU A 282 -20.62 -16.16 -13.59
N GLY A 283 -20.69 -17.46 -13.83
CA GLY A 283 -21.90 -18.27 -13.56
C GLY A 283 -22.24 -18.45 -12.08
N ARG A 284 -21.35 -18.04 -11.17
CA ARG A 284 -21.56 -18.10 -9.71
C ARG A 284 -21.38 -16.75 -9.01
N MET A 285 -21.42 -15.67 -9.77
CA MET A 285 -21.20 -14.33 -9.22
C MET A 285 -22.28 -13.35 -9.68
N ASP A 286 -22.78 -12.56 -8.74
CA ASP A 286 -23.60 -11.39 -9.00
C ASP A 286 -22.77 -10.11 -8.77
N PHE A 287 -23.07 -9.08 -9.55
CA PHE A 287 -22.37 -7.81 -9.53
C PHE A 287 -23.37 -6.69 -9.32
N LEU A 288 -23.21 -5.95 -8.24
CA LEU A 288 -24.15 -4.91 -7.82
C LEU A 288 -23.45 -3.57 -7.64
N THR A 289 -23.92 -2.56 -8.36
CA THR A 289 -23.50 -1.17 -8.13
C THR A 289 -24.40 -0.57 -7.06
N ALA A 290 -23.89 -0.39 -5.84
CA ALA A 290 -24.63 0.14 -4.72
C ALA A 290 -23.70 0.78 -3.66
N ASP A 291 -24.25 1.71 -2.88
CA ASP A 291 -23.62 2.15 -1.63
C ASP A 291 -23.73 1.03 -0.59
N VAL A 292 -22.61 0.62 -0.02
CA VAL A 292 -22.56 -0.48 0.96
C VAL A 292 -23.33 -0.15 2.23
N PHE A 293 -23.32 1.11 2.70
CA PHE A 293 -24.06 1.51 3.90
C PHE A 293 -25.57 1.35 3.69
N ASP A 294 -26.07 1.74 2.53
CA ASP A 294 -27.48 1.62 2.17
C ASP A 294 -27.85 0.16 1.98
N LEU A 295 -27.03 -0.60 1.24
CA LEU A 295 -27.26 -2.02 0.99
C LEU A 295 -27.35 -2.84 2.29
N LEU A 296 -26.38 -2.67 3.21
CA LEU A 296 -26.40 -3.41 4.48
C LEU A 296 -27.62 -3.01 5.32
N THR A 297 -28.04 -1.74 5.27
CA THR A 297 -29.25 -1.26 5.93
C THR A 297 -30.52 -1.90 5.34
N GLU A 298 -30.61 -2.01 4.03
CA GLU A 298 -31.75 -2.65 3.36
C GLU A 298 -31.82 -4.14 3.64
N LEU A 299 -30.68 -4.85 3.60
CA LEU A 299 -30.61 -6.27 3.92
C LEU A 299 -31.02 -6.52 5.37
N GLU A 300 -30.59 -5.69 6.32
CA GLU A 300 -30.99 -5.79 7.71
C GLU A 300 -32.53 -5.60 7.89
N LYS A 301 -33.13 -4.62 7.18
CA LYS A 301 -34.60 -4.40 7.19
C LYS A 301 -35.39 -5.56 6.57
N LYS A 302 -34.87 -6.19 5.50
CA LYS A 302 -35.48 -7.35 4.87
C LYS A 302 -35.51 -8.58 5.80
N GLY A 303 -34.54 -8.60 6.74
CA GLY A 303 -34.36 -9.72 7.65
C GLY A 303 -33.78 -10.97 6.97
N GLY A 304 -33.56 -12.01 7.78
CA GLY A 304 -32.93 -13.24 7.32
C GLY A 304 -31.39 -13.18 7.35
N LYS A 305 -30.77 -14.26 6.92
CA LYS A 305 -29.33 -14.47 6.90
C LYS A 305 -28.91 -14.95 5.50
N PRO A 306 -28.93 -14.07 4.48
CA PRO A 306 -28.74 -14.49 3.09
C PRO A 306 -27.30 -14.93 2.77
N TYR A 307 -26.33 -14.58 3.63
CA TYR A 307 -24.92 -14.86 3.42
C TYR A 307 -24.32 -15.64 4.58
N ASP A 308 -23.36 -16.49 4.26
CA ASP A 308 -22.61 -17.31 5.22
C ASP A 308 -21.20 -16.73 5.47
N PHE A 309 -20.77 -15.82 4.59
CA PHE A 309 -19.50 -15.09 4.70
C PHE A 309 -19.70 -13.65 4.20
N ILE A 310 -19.25 -12.67 4.99
CA ILE A 310 -19.21 -11.25 4.58
C ILE A 310 -17.78 -10.74 4.66
N ILE A 311 -17.36 -10.01 3.62
CA ILE A 311 -16.05 -9.38 3.49
C ILE A 311 -16.26 -7.87 3.47
N LEU A 312 -15.53 -7.14 4.32
CA LEU A 312 -15.49 -5.68 4.37
C LEU A 312 -14.05 -5.19 4.16
N ASP A 313 -13.74 -4.65 2.99
CA ASP A 313 -12.47 -3.99 2.70
C ASP A 313 -12.70 -2.52 2.27
N PRO A 314 -13.20 -1.67 3.18
CA PRO A 314 -13.57 -0.30 2.86
C PRO A 314 -12.34 0.58 2.56
N PRO A 315 -12.51 1.67 1.81
CA PRO A 315 -11.50 2.70 1.69
C PRO A 315 -11.18 3.31 3.06
N ALA A 316 -10.03 3.98 3.17
CA ALA A 316 -9.66 4.65 4.41
C ALA A 316 -10.67 5.76 4.77
N PHE A 317 -11.47 5.56 5.82
CA PHE A 317 -12.47 6.54 6.29
C PHE A 317 -11.85 7.76 6.95
N THR A 318 -10.56 7.72 7.28
CA THR A 318 -9.85 8.89 7.81
C THR A 318 -8.45 9.03 7.20
N LYS A 319 -8.11 10.29 6.89
CA LYS A 319 -6.78 10.71 6.41
C LYS A 319 -6.13 11.71 7.38
N SER A 320 -6.72 11.92 8.57
CA SER A 320 -6.19 12.87 9.56
C SER A 320 -6.64 12.53 10.97
N ARG A 321 -5.87 12.97 11.97
CA ARG A 321 -6.24 12.82 13.39
C ARG A 321 -7.59 13.47 13.75
N LYS A 322 -7.99 14.53 13.03
CA LYS A 322 -9.24 15.27 13.31
C LYS A 322 -10.49 14.45 13.01
N THR A 323 -10.43 13.50 12.07
CA THR A 323 -11.57 12.72 11.59
C THR A 323 -11.63 11.30 12.13
N VAL A 324 -10.73 10.91 13.06
CA VAL A 324 -10.65 9.56 13.64
C VAL A 324 -11.96 9.12 14.29
N LYS A 325 -12.58 9.97 15.13
CA LYS A 325 -13.86 9.65 15.81
C LYS A 325 -15.03 9.43 14.83
N SER A 326 -15.04 10.17 13.72
CA SER A 326 -16.04 9.97 12.67
C SER A 326 -15.80 8.68 11.92
N ALA A 327 -14.55 8.39 11.60
CA ALA A 327 -14.17 7.14 10.95
C ALA A 327 -14.48 5.91 11.81
N GLU A 328 -14.18 5.96 13.12
CA GLU A 328 -14.50 4.89 14.07
C GLU A 328 -16.01 4.57 14.05
N ARG A 329 -16.88 5.60 14.01
CA ARG A 329 -18.33 5.40 13.88
C ARG A 329 -18.72 4.75 12.56
N GLY A 330 -18.14 5.18 11.44
CA GLY A 330 -18.38 4.58 10.12
C GLY A 330 -17.95 3.11 10.06
N TYR A 331 -16.75 2.81 10.57
CA TYR A 331 -16.29 1.42 10.68
C TYR A 331 -17.21 0.60 11.58
N LYS A 332 -17.63 1.14 12.74
CA LYS A 332 -18.55 0.44 13.63
C LYS A 332 -19.88 0.13 12.96
N ASP A 333 -20.47 1.08 12.24
CA ASP A 333 -21.77 0.92 11.59
C ASP A 333 -21.76 -0.24 10.56
N ILE A 334 -20.79 -0.24 9.63
CA ILE A 334 -20.72 -1.32 8.62
C ILE A 334 -20.40 -2.68 9.23
N ASN A 335 -19.51 -2.74 10.23
CA ASN A 335 -19.15 -3.98 10.89
C ASN A 335 -20.32 -4.54 11.71
N LEU A 336 -21.04 -3.70 12.45
CA LEU A 336 -22.24 -4.07 13.20
C LEU A 336 -23.32 -4.67 12.29
N ARG A 337 -23.64 -4.00 11.18
CA ARG A 337 -24.66 -4.47 10.23
C ARG A 337 -24.25 -5.79 9.56
N ALA A 338 -22.99 -5.92 9.15
CA ALA A 338 -22.49 -7.18 8.59
C ALA A 338 -22.60 -8.34 9.59
N LEU A 339 -22.26 -8.12 10.86
CA LEU A 339 -22.39 -9.14 11.91
C LEU A 339 -23.85 -9.54 12.17
N ARG A 340 -24.78 -8.59 12.11
CA ARG A 340 -26.22 -8.89 12.23
C ARG A 340 -26.78 -9.70 11.06
N LEU A 341 -26.16 -9.62 9.89
CA LEU A 341 -26.54 -10.37 8.69
C LEU A 341 -25.98 -11.80 8.65
N LEU A 342 -24.97 -12.10 9.47
CA LEU A 342 -24.34 -13.41 9.50
C LEU A 342 -25.07 -14.39 10.45
N PRO A 343 -25.23 -15.67 10.08
CA PRO A 343 -25.69 -16.70 11.00
C PRO A 343 -24.59 -17.07 12.00
N ARG A 344 -24.95 -17.71 13.11
CA ARG A 344 -23.97 -18.42 13.94
C ARG A 344 -23.27 -19.49 13.11
N GLY A 345 -21.95 -19.61 13.25
CA GLY A 345 -21.12 -20.45 12.39
C GLY A 345 -20.72 -19.78 11.07
N GLY A 346 -21.26 -18.60 10.76
CA GLY A 346 -20.86 -17.78 9.62
C GLY A 346 -19.45 -17.19 9.78
N TYR A 347 -18.91 -16.68 8.70
CA TYR A 347 -17.54 -16.14 8.67
C TYR A 347 -17.53 -14.65 8.33
N PHE A 348 -16.56 -13.95 8.86
CA PHE A 348 -16.44 -12.52 8.72
C PHE A 348 -15.01 -12.13 8.47
N ALA A 349 -14.74 -11.39 7.37
CA ALA A 349 -13.49 -10.75 7.08
C ALA A 349 -13.66 -9.23 7.13
N THR A 350 -12.78 -8.54 7.83
CA THR A 350 -12.84 -7.08 7.90
C THR A 350 -11.45 -6.46 7.92
N ALA A 351 -11.31 -5.33 7.22
CA ALA A 351 -10.05 -4.62 7.07
C ALA A 351 -10.14 -3.13 7.37
N SER A 352 -8.99 -2.54 7.64
CA SER A 352 -8.78 -1.10 7.62
C SER A 352 -7.37 -0.79 7.12
N CYS A 353 -7.27 -0.04 6.03
CA CYS A 353 -6.00 0.46 5.50
C CYS A 353 -5.64 1.86 6.03
N SER A 354 -6.37 2.39 7.00
CA SER A 354 -6.12 3.73 7.55
C SER A 354 -4.99 3.70 8.57
N HIS A 355 -3.92 4.46 8.32
CA HIS A 355 -2.84 4.69 9.29
C HIS A 355 -3.33 5.34 10.59
N PHE A 356 -4.38 6.20 10.52
CA PHE A 356 -4.96 6.86 11.69
C PHE A 356 -5.96 6.00 12.48
N MET A 357 -6.15 4.74 12.07
CA MET A 357 -6.91 3.72 12.79
C MET A 357 -5.93 2.63 13.27
N PRO A 358 -5.21 2.81 14.40
CA PRO A 358 -4.29 1.80 14.90
C PRO A 358 -5.02 0.51 15.30
N SER A 359 -4.29 -0.60 15.37
CA SER A 359 -4.86 -1.93 15.63
C SER A 359 -5.69 -1.97 16.91
N GLU A 360 -5.21 -1.38 18.00
CA GLU A 360 -5.95 -1.37 19.27
C GLU A 360 -7.30 -0.65 19.18
N LEU A 361 -7.36 0.45 18.39
CA LEU A 361 -8.61 1.18 18.19
C LEU A 361 -9.57 0.40 17.29
N PHE A 362 -9.05 -0.22 16.24
CA PHE A 362 -9.84 -1.05 15.33
C PHE A 362 -10.41 -2.27 16.05
N GLU A 363 -9.61 -2.98 16.83
CA GLU A 363 -10.05 -4.11 17.65
C GLU A 363 -11.09 -3.72 18.71
N LYS A 364 -10.88 -2.58 19.39
CA LYS A 364 -11.87 -2.05 20.34
C LYS A 364 -13.20 -1.78 19.65
N MET A 365 -13.18 -1.20 18.47
CA MET A 365 -14.37 -0.94 17.65
C MET A 365 -15.06 -2.26 17.27
N LEU A 366 -14.30 -3.28 16.83
CA LEU A 366 -14.85 -4.59 16.46
C LEU A 366 -15.53 -5.29 17.64
N ARG A 367 -14.91 -5.29 18.84
CA ARG A 367 -15.52 -5.82 20.07
C ARG A 367 -16.83 -5.10 20.39
N SER A 368 -16.86 -3.76 20.23
CA SER A 368 -18.08 -2.99 20.45
C SER A 368 -19.17 -3.32 19.42
N ALA A 369 -18.81 -3.49 18.14
CA ALA A 369 -19.75 -3.88 17.10
C ALA A 369 -20.35 -5.29 17.34
N ALA A 370 -19.52 -6.25 17.74
CA ALA A 370 -19.95 -7.61 18.07
C ALA A 370 -20.93 -7.63 19.26
N LEU A 371 -20.60 -6.88 20.33
CA LEU A 371 -21.48 -6.73 21.49
C LEU A 371 -22.85 -6.16 21.11
N ASP A 372 -22.88 -5.09 20.30
CA ASP A 372 -24.11 -4.47 19.84
C ASP A 372 -24.91 -5.35 18.84
N ALA A 373 -24.20 -6.27 18.15
CA ALA A 373 -24.83 -7.27 17.29
C ALA A 373 -25.39 -8.47 18.07
N GLY A 374 -25.02 -8.62 19.34
CA GLY A 374 -25.40 -9.77 20.18
C GLY A 374 -24.71 -11.06 19.76
N VAL A 375 -23.46 -10.99 19.26
CA VAL A 375 -22.66 -12.13 18.82
C VAL A 375 -21.29 -12.12 19.45
N GLU A 376 -20.63 -13.27 19.49
CA GLU A 376 -19.21 -13.39 19.82
C GLU A 376 -18.39 -13.65 18.56
N LEU A 377 -17.14 -13.21 18.56
CA LEU A 377 -16.21 -13.39 17.45
C LEU A 377 -15.07 -14.33 17.88
N ARG A 378 -15.00 -15.48 17.20
CA ARG A 378 -13.86 -16.39 17.31
C ARG A 378 -12.84 -16.00 16.25
N GLN A 379 -11.71 -15.42 16.66
CA GLN A 379 -10.65 -15.05 15.74
C GLN A 379 -9.99 -16.29 15.14
N ILE A 380 -9.90 -16.31 13.81
CA ILE A 380 -9.18 -17.32 13.04
C ILE A 380 -7.77 -16.80 12.73
N GLU A 381 -7.69 -15.62 12.14
CA GLU A 381 -6.41 -14.97 11.81
C GLU A 381 -6.49 -13.46 12.09
N ALA A 382 -5.35 -12.89 12.51
CA ALA A 382 -5.05 -11.47 12.46
C ALA A 382 -3.88 -11.30 11.50
N ARG A 383 -4.01 -10.43 10.51
CA ARG A 383 -3.07 -10.28 9.40
C ARG A 383 -2.80 -8.81 9.13
N GLN A 384 -1.72 -8.57 8.43
CA GLN A 384 -1.27 -7.25 7.96
C GLN A 384 -1.15 -7.26 6.43
N GLN A 385 -0.47 -6.28 5.87
CA GLN A 385 -0.15 -6.21 4.46
C GLN A 385 0.75 -7.37 4.01
N SER A 386 0.71 -7.65 2.71
CA SER A 386 1.57 -8.65 2.08
C SER A 386 3.06 -8.37 2.32
N PRO A 387 3.94 -9.39 2.44
CA PRO A 387 5.36 -9.22 2.78
C PRO A 387 6.16 -8.32 1.82
N ASP A 388 5.71 -8.12 0.59
CA ASP A 388 6.31 -7.17 -0.34
C ASP A 388 6.08 -5.69 0.04
N HIS A 389 5.25 -5.45 1.07
CA HIS A 389 5.06 -4.17 1.75
C HIS A 389 5.66 -4.24 3.17
N PRO A 390 7.00 -4.32 3.31
CA PRO A 390 7.64 -4.60 4.59
C PRO A 390 7.34 -3.54 5.65
N ILE A 391 7.17 -4.00 6.89
CA ILE A 391 7.02 -3.14 8.06
C ILE A 391 8.40 -2.90 8.65
N LEU A 392 8.84 -1.66 8.66
CA LEU A 392 10.06 -1.26 9.34
C LEU A 392 9.73 -0.81 10.77
N TRP A 393 10.16 -1.57 11.77
CA TRP A 393 9.71 -1.45 13.16
C TRP A 393 9.92 -0.07 13.80
N ASN A 394 10.96 0.65 13.39
CA ASN A 394 11.22 2.02 13.84
C ASN A 394 10.58 3.10 12.95
N VAL A 395 9.76 2.69 11.96
CA VAL A 395 8.96 3.58 11.10
C VAL A 395 7.51 3.09 11.11
N PRO A 396 6.74 3.43 12.15
CA PRO A 396 5.37 2.93 12.33
C PRO A 396 4.42 3.30 11.18
N GLU A 397 4.78 4.31 10.38
CA GLU A 397 4.04 4.70 9.18
C GLU A 397 4.04 3.62 8.09
N THR A 398 4.94 2.64 8.17
CA THR A 398 4.97 1.49 7.25
C THR A 398 3.98 0.39 7.62
N ASP A 399 3.43 0.40 8.84
CA ASP A 399 2.37 -0.51 9.31
C ASP A 399 1.01 0.19 9.20
N TYR A 400 0.23 -0.15 8.16
CA TYR A 400 -1.01 0.55 7.88
C TYR A 400 -2.23 -0.34 7.67
N LEU A 401 -2.04 -1.63 7.34
CA LEU A 401 -3.14 -2.55 7.03
C LEU A 401 -3.43 -3.47 8.21
N LYS A 402 -4.67 -3.47 8.65
CA LYS A 402 -5.25 -4.40 9.62
C LYS A 402 -6.28 -5.25 8.90
N PHE A 403 -6.17 -6.56 9.03
CA PHE A 403 -7.09 -7.51 8.45
C PHE A 403 -7.38 -8.63 9.45
N TYR A 404 -8.65 -8.90 9.68
CA TYR A 404 -9.09 -9.93 10.63
C TYR A 404 -10.07 -10.90 9.98
N LEU A 405 -9.89 -12.18 10.28
CA LEU A 405 -10.83 -13.25 9.95
C LEU A 405 -11.43 -13.81 11.22
N PHE A 406 -12.75 -13.90 11.25
CA PHE A 406 -13.54 -14.42 12.37
C PHE A 406 -14.53 -15.46 11.94
N GLN A 407 -14.91 -16.34 12.90
CA GLN A 407 -16.15 -17.07 12.90
C GLN A 407 -17.11 -16.41 13.90
N VAL A 408 -18.36 -16.23 13.50
CA VAL A 408 -19.44 -15.74 14.37
C VAL A 408 -19.95 -16.91 15.21
N VAL A 409 -20.00 -16.76 16.54
CA VAL A 409 -20.45 -17.78 17.49
C VAL A 409 -21.58 -17.29 18.38
#